data_5f45fccfa8da73d5d3b9711cb0f378e9
#
_entry.id   5f45fccfa8da73d5d3b9711cb0f378e9
#
_cell.length_a   1.000
_cell.length_b   1.000
_cell.length_c   1.000
_cell.angle_alpha   90.00
_cell.angle_beta   90.00
_cell.angle_gamma   90.00
#
_symmetry.space_group_name_H-M   'P 1'
#
loop_
_entity.id
_entity.type
_entity.pdbx_description
1 polymer ?
#
loop_
_entity_poly.entity_id
_entity_poly.type
_entity_poly.pdbx_seq_one_letter_code
_entity_poly.pdbx_strand_id
1 'polypeptide(L)'
;MSKNVIHRSFANLYHRLTRGNFGTEKWKKQFAYFGEGTRVDWPANINVGGGTLHFGDKTHILSGSRIANFVEGGKITIGDGCFIGYGFSLLNASEVTIGNHVLFASQVLITSENHGIDPESELSYMAQPLVSSPVHIGDGCWIGEKVCILPGVTIGKKCIIGAASVVTKDVPDYCIAAGNPARVIKKYNFETHNWEKV
;
A
#
# COMPACT_ATOMS: atom_id res chain seq x y z
N MET A 1 -21.26 1.53 -42.50
CA MET A 1 -20.23 1.49 -41.47
C MET A 1 -20.27 0.12 -40.83
N SER A 2 -19.18 -0.63 -40.94
CA SER A 2 -19.12 -2.05 -40.56
C SER A 2 -19.20 -2.25 -39.04
N LYS A 3 -19.97 -3.24 -38.58
CA LYS A 3 -20.08 -3.66 -37.14
C LYS A 3 -18.70 -3.87 -36.48
N ASN A 4 -17.68 -4.19 -37.27
CA ASN A 4 -16.29 -4.38 -36.77
C ASN A 4 -15.59 -3.09 -36.32
N VAL A 5 -15.96 -1.93 -36.86
CA VAL A 5 -15.35 -0.64 -36.47
C VAL A 5 -15.87 -0.17 -35.11
N ILE A 6 -17.17 -0.39 -34.87
CA ILE A 6 -17.80 -0.05 -33.58
C ILE A 6 -17.27 -0.93 -32.45
N HIS A 7 -17.14 -2.23 -32.68
CA HIS A 7 -16.60 -3.16 -31.68
C HIS A 7 -15.13 -2.88 -31.31
N ARG A 8 -14.28 -2.53 -32.29
CA ARG A 8 -12.90 -2.10 -32.04
C ARG A 8 -12.84 -0.79 -31.26
N SER A 9 -13.75 0.14 -31.51
CA SER A 9 -13.79 1.42 -30.81
C SER A 9 -14.19 1.24 -29.33
N PHE A 10 -15.17 0.39 -29.04
CA PHE A 10 -15.56 0.05 -27.66
C PHE A 10 -14.49 -0.76 -26.92
N ALA A 11 -13.87 -1.73 -27.57
CA ALA A 11 -12.77 -2.48 -26.99
C ALA A 11 -11.57 -1.58 -26.68
N ASN A 12 -11.23 -0.64 -27.57
CA ASN A 12 -10.18 0.35 -27.34
C ASN A 12 -10.55 1.34 -26.22
N LEU A 13 -11.82 1.75 -26.14
CA LEU A 13 -12.29 2.60 -25.05
C LEU A 13 -12.26 1.84 -23.71
N TYR A 14 -12.70 0.58 -23.69
CA TYR A 14 -12.64 -0.28 -22.52
C TYR A 14 -11.19 -0.50 -22.07
N HIS A 15 -10.26 -0.80 -22.98
CA HIS A 15 -8.84 -0.92 -22.67
C HIS A 15 -8.22 0.38 -22.18
N ARG A 16 -8.62 1.54 -22.71
CA ARG A 16 -8.19 2.85 -22.21
C ARG A 16 -8.73 3.14 -20.82
N LEU A 17 -9.97 2.76 -20.54
CA LEU A 17 -10.62 2.99 -19.25
C LEU A 17 -10.16 2.00 -18.15
N THR A 18 -9.82 0.75 -18.53
CA THR A 18 -9.50 -0.32 -17.55
C THR A 18 -8.02 -0.65 -17.44
N ARG A 19 -7.23 -0.39 -18.50
CA ARG A 19 -5.78 -0.72 -18.56
C ARG A 19 -4.91 0.44 -19.04
N GLY A 20 -5.50 1.58 -19.34
CA GLY A 20 -4.80 2.68 -19.97
C GLY A 20 -4.38 3.76 -19.00
N ASN A 21 -3.55 4.66 -19.52
CA ASN A 21 -3.03 5.85 -18.86
C ASN A 21 -4.11 6.83 -18.33
N PHE A 22 -5.40 6.57 -18.55
CA PHE A 22 -6.48 7.47 -18.12
C PHE A 22 -6.50 7.67 -16.59
N GLY A 23 -6.33 6.59 -15.84
CA GLY A 23 -6.18 6.68 -14.39
C GLY A 23 -4.92 7.46 -14.02
N THR A 24 -3.79 7.08 -14.61
CA THR A 24 -2.48 7.70 -14.37
C THR A 24 -2.47 9.20 -14.63
N GLU A 25 -2.96 9.66 -15.80
CA GLU A 25 -2.98 11.10 -16.15
C GLU A 25 -3.89 11.92 -15.23
N LYS A 26 -4.99 11.33 -14.76
CA LYS A 26 -5.87 11.99 -13.79
C LYS A 26 -5.15 12.32 -12.48
N TRP A 27 -4.25 11.44 -12.05
CA TRP A 27 -3.61 11.52 -10.73
C TRP A 27 -2.27 12.26 -10.74
N LYS A 28 -1.50 12.21 -11.81
CA LYS A 28 -0.14 12.79 -11.91
C LYS A 28 0.01 14.18 -11.29
N LYS A 29 -0.95 15.07 -11.55
CA LYS A 29 -0.92 16.46 -11.09
C LYS A 29 -1.08 16.62 -9.57
N GLN A 30 -1.48 15.55 -8.87
CA GLN A 30 -1.71 15.56 -7.42
C GLN A 30 -0.51 15.05 -6.64
N PHE A 31 0.55 14.58 -7.32
CA PHE A 31 1.72 14.02 -6.69
C PHE A 31 2.85 15.03 -6.58
N ALA A 32 3.60 14.98 -5.49
CA ALA A 32 4.89 15.66 -5.37
C ALA A 32 5.92 15.05 -6.33
N TYR A 33 5.85 13.73 -6.54
CA TYR A 33 6.61 13.00 -7.55
C TYR A 33 5.80 11.81 -8.05
N PHE A 34 5.78 11.61 -9.36
CA PHE A 34 5.18 10.47 -10.02
C PHE A 34 6.16 9.92 -11.04
N GLY A 35 6.79 8.79 -10.69
CA GLY A 35 7.93 8.21 -11.37
C GLY A 35 7.68 7.80 -12.82
N GLU A 36 8.77 7.70 -13.58
CA GLU A 36 8.73 7.26 -14.98
C GLU A 36 8.29 5.79 -15.07
N GLY A 37 7.40 5.47 -15.99
CA GLY A 37 6.84 4.13 -16.17
C GLY A 37 5.88 3.68 -15.06
N THR A 38 5.63 4.52 -14.06
CA THR A 38 4.66 4.24 -13.00
C THR A 38 3.24 4.43 -13.49
N ARG A 39 2.33 3.57 -13.05
CA ARG A 39 0.92 3.62 -13.43
C ARG A 39 -0.01 3.19 -12.30
N VAL A 40 -1.19 3.78 -12.31
CA VAL A 40 -2.32 3.46 -11.44
C VAL A 40 -3.49 3.06 -12.31
N ASP A 41 -3.96 1.83 -12.17
CA ASP A 41 -5.09 1.33 -12.95
C ASP A 41 -6.42 1.89 -12.40
N TRP A 42 -7.36 2.17 -13.31
CA TRP A 42 -8.71 2.62 -12.96
C TRP A 42 -9.64 1.43 -12.71
N PRO A 43 -10.60 1.52 -11.76
CA PRO A 43 -10.83 2.62 -10.82
C PRO A 43 -9.85 2.62 -9.65
N ALA A 44 -9.44 3.82 -9.23
CA ALA A 44 -8.70 4.05 -8.00
C ALA A 44 -9.21 5.32 -7.32
N ASN A 45 -9.12 5.36 -5.99
CA ASN A 45 -9.45 6.54 -5.19
C ASN A 45 -8.18 7.04 -4.49
N ILE A 46 -7.66 8.17 -4.96
CA ILE A 46 -6.47 8.79 -4.38
C ILE A 46 -6.86 10.16 -3.85
N ASN A 47 -6.67 10.37 -2.55
CA ASN A 47 -6.92 11.62 -1.84
C ASN A 47 -5.62 12.12 -1.20
N VAL A 48 -5.14 13.26 -1.61
CA VAL A 48 -3.87 13.85 -1.13
C VAL A 48 -4.06 14.57 0.22
N GLY A 49 -5.25 15.05 0.53
CA GLY A 49 -5.62 15.59 1.84
C GLY A 49 -4.69 16.69 2.39
N GLY A 50 -4.04 17.49 1.54
CA GLY A 50 -3.09 18.52 1.97
C GLY A 50 -1.68 18.00 2.31
N GLY A 51 -1.44 16.70 2.18
CA GLY A 51 -0.12 16.08 2.34
C GLY A 51 0.63 15.89 1.02
N THR A 52 1.63 15.02 1.04
CA THR A 52 2.45 14.70 -0.13
C THR A 52 2.38 13.23 -0.50
N LEU A 53 2.31 12.96 -1.81
CA LEU A 53 2.42 11.63 -2.39
C LEU A 53 3.65 11.58 -3.29
N HIS A 54 4.49 10.56 -3.08
CA HIS A 54 5.66 10.28 -3.89
C HIS A 54 5.60 8.81 -4.33
N PHE A 55 5.51 8.57 -5.63
CA PHE A 55 5.59 7.22 -6.19
C PHE A 55 6.82 7.13 -7.08
N GLY A 56 7.70 6.19 -6.78
CA GLY A 56 8.93 5.92 -7.51
C GLY A 56 8.67 5.42 -8.94
N ASP A 57 9.74 5.12 -9.65
CA ASP A 57 9.70 4.68 -11.04
C ASP A 57 9.18 3.24 -11.18
N LYS A 58 8.54 2.94 -12.31
CA LYS A 58 8.10 1.57 -12.68
C LYS A 58 7.23 0.88 -11.64
N THR A 59 6.56 1.63 -10.77
CA THR A 59 5.62 1.11 -9.79
C THR A 59 4.24 0.93 -10.43
N HIS A 60 3.60 -0.21 -10.16
CA HIS A 60 2.29 -0.53 -10.71
C HIS A 60 1.27 -0.80 -9.62
N ILE A 61 0.22 0.02 -9.58
CA ILE A 61 -0.90 -0.10 -8.65
C ILE A 61 -2.14 -0.54 -9.41
N LEU A 62 -2.65 -1.73 -9.09
CA LEU A 62 -3.84 -2.29 -9.73
C LEU A 62 -5.11 -1.61 -9.26
N SER A 63 -6.19 -1.84 -10.01
CA SER A 63 -7.49 -1.20 -9.79
C SER A 63 -8.14 -1.56 -8.44
N GLY A 64 -9.13 -0.76 -8.04
CA GLY A 64 -9.82 -0.90 -6.75
C GLY A 64 -9.04 -0.32 -5.57
N SER A 65 -7.86 0.24 -5.80
CA SER A 65 -7.02 0.77 -4.73
C SER A 65 -7.56 2.08 -4.15
N ARG A 66 -7.41 2.23 -2.82
CA ARG A 66 -7.68 3.46 -2.08
C ARG A 66 -6.40 3.92 -1.39
N ILE A 67 -5.95 5.13 -1.70
CA ILE A 67 -4.80 5.76 -1.05
C ILE A 67 -5.28 7.12 -0.54
N ALA A 68 -5.33 7.29 0.77
CA ALA A 68 -5.85 8.49 1.39
C ALA A 68 -4.90 9.05 2.43
N ASN A 69 -4.63 10.34 2.32
CA ASN A 69 -3.92 11.13 3.32
C ASN A 69 -4.94 12.05 3.99
N PHE A 70 -5.09 11.96 5.31
CA PHE A 70 -6.16 12.63 6.05
C PHE A 70 -5.73 13.90 6.73
N VAL A 71 -4.42 14.17 6.80
CA VAL A 71 -3.87 15.30 7.54
C VAL A 71 -2.98 16.17 6.67
N GLU A 72 -2.94 17.44 6.96
CA GLU A 72 -1.97 18.37 6.39
C GLU A 72 -0.55 17.95 6.80
N GLY A 73 0.39 17.97 5.84
CA GLY A 73 1.77 17.57 6.06
C GLY A 73 2.02 16.05 6.16
N GLY A 74 0.99 15.22 6.12
CA GLY A 74 1.16 13.76 6.06
C GLY A 74 1.88 13.32 4.78
N LYS A 75 2.70 12.26 4.86
CA LYS A 75 3.55 11.82 3.76
C LYS A 75 3.29 10.36 3.40
N ILE A 76 3.17 10.08 2.12
CA ILE A 76 3.16 8.73 1.58
C ILE A 76 4.24 8.62 0.52
N THR A 77 5.19 7.73 0.74
CA THR A 77 6.27 7.41 -0.19
C THR A 77 6.20 5.95 -0.57
N ILE A 78 6.14 5.66 -1.86
CA ILE A 78 6.25 4.31 -2.42
C ILE A 78 7.47 4.33 -3.35
N GLY A 79 8.39 3.40 -3.15
CA GLY A 79 9.64 3.32 -3.91
C GLY A 79 9.47 2.80 -5.33
N ASP A 80 10.60 2.49 -5.96
CA ASP A 80 10.69 2.04 -7.33
C ASP A 80 10.29 0.57 -7.50
N GLY A 81 9.74 0.23 -8.66
CA GLY A 81 9.50 -1.15 -9.07
C GLY A 81 8.53 -1.93 -8.18
N CYS A 82 7.69 -1.26 -7.41
CA CYS A 82 6.69 -1.91 -6.57
C CYS A 82 5.53 -2.44 -7.42
N PHE A 83 4.98 -3.59 -7.01
CA PHE A 83 3.75 -4.13 -7.56
C PHE A 83 2.69 -4.20 -6.46
N ILE A 84 1.57 -3.55 -6.67
CA ILE A 84 0.48 -3.42 -5.69
C ILE A 84 -0.78 -4.03 -6.27
N GLY A 85 -1.23 -5.12 -5.65
CA GLY A 85 -2.39 -5.91 -6.07
C GLY A 85 -3.73 -5.18 -5.96
N TYR A 86 -4.79 -5.83 -6.41
CA TYR A 86 -6.15 -5.28 -6.42
C TYR A 86 -6.66 -4.93 -5.03
N GLY A 87 -7.43 -3.84 -4.93
CA GLY A 87 -8.13 -3.48 -3.69
C GLY A 87 -7.22 -3.09 -2.54
N PHE A 88 -6.02 -2.65 -2.83
CA PHE A 88 -5.09 -2.13 -1.83
C PHE A 88 -5.67 -0.90 -1.12
N SER A 89 -5.52 -0.82 0.19
CA SER A 89 -5.92 0.33 0.99
C SER A 89 -4.75 0.86 1.80
N LEU A 90 -4.44 2.15 1.65
CA LEU A 90 -3.47 2.87 2.46
C LEU A 90 -4.14 4.11 3.05
N LEU A 91 -4.25 4.14 4.39
CA LEU A 91 -4.89 5.19 5.15
C LEU A 91 -3.83 5.87 6.01
N ASN A 92 -3.58 7.16 5.76
CA ASN A 92 -2.46 7.86 6.39
C ASN A 92 -2.91 9.14 7.12
N ALA A 93 -2.49 9.27 8.37
CA ALA A 93 -2.54 10.50 9.14
C ALA A 93 -1.17 10.83 9.78
N SER A 94 -0.08 10.31 9.23
CA SER A 94 1.29 10.56 9.68
C SER A 94 2.26 10.42 8.53
N GLU A 95 3.04 9.34 8.52
CA GLU A 95 3.95 8.98 7.45
C GLU A 95 3.85 7.48 7.14
N VAL A 96 3.80 7.14 5.85
CA VAL A 96 3.95 5.76 5.37
C VAL A 96 5.04 5.72 4.34
N THR A 97 6.07 4.92 4.59
CA THR A 97 7.18 4.70 3.67
C THR A 97 7.24 3.24 3.25
N ILE A 98 7.18 3.01 1.94
CA ILE A 98 7.35 1.71 1.30
C ILE A 98 8.62 1.78 0.47
N GLY A 99 9.54 0.86 0.70
CA GLY A 99 10.80 0.77 -0.02
C GLY A 99 10.64 0.31 -1.47
N ASN A 100 11.76 -0.03 -2.10
CA ASN A 100 11.82 -0.42 -3.49
C ASN A 100 11.47 -1.92 -3.67
N HIS A 101 10.93 -2.27 -4.86
CA HIS A 101 10.67 -3.65 -5.26
C HIS A 101 9.82 -4.45 -4.26
N VAL A 102 8.87 -3.79 -3.62
CA VAL A 102 7.93 -4.45 -2.71
C VAL A 102 6.76 -5.03 -3.51
N LEU A 103 6.46 -6.31 -3.25
CA LEU A 103 5.33 -7.01 -3.82
C LEU A 103 4.18 -7.07 -2.82
N PHE A 104 3.07 -6.44 -3.13
CA PHE A 104 1.81 -6.59 -2.41
C PHE A 104 0.85 -7.46 -3.21
N ALA A 105 0.33 -8.51 -2.58
CA ALA A 105 -0.82 -9.23 -3.10
C ALA A 105 -2.09 -8.39 -2.97
N SER A 106 -3.25 -8.96 -3.27
CA SER A 106 -4.52 -8.21 -3.27
C SER A 106 -5.06 -7.96 -1.86
N GLN A 107 -5.87 -6.89 -1.72
CA GLN A 107 -6.64 -6.56 -0.52
C GLN A 107 -5.78 -6.30 0.74
N VAL A 108 -4.55 -5.84 0.57
CA VAL A 108 -3.70 -5.43 1.69
C VAL A 108 -4.18 -4.10 2.24
N LEU A 109 -4.23 -3.98 3.57
CA LEU A 109 -4.49 -2.74 4.30
C LEU A 109 -3.22 -2.28 5.01
N ILE A 110 -2.88 -1.01 4.83
CA ILE A 110 -1.91 -0.29 5.66
C ILE A 110 -2.63 0.89 6.30
N THR A 111 -2.52 1.05 7.60
CA THR A 111 -2.99 2.26 8.28
C THR A 111 -1.92 2.80 9.21
N SER A 112 -1.73 4.13 9.19
CA SER A 112 -0.86 4.84 10.14
C SER A 112 -1.68 5.57 11.21
N GLU A 113 -3.00 5.33 11.30
CA GLU A 113 -3.89 6.06 12.18
C GLU A 113 -4.92 5.14 12.84
N ASN A 114 -5.43 5.60 13.98
CA ASN A 114 -6.63 5.12 14.66
C ASN A 114 -7.45 6.33 15.13
N HIS A 115 -8.73 6.15 15.34
CA HIS A 115 -9.51 7.11 16.12
C HIS A 115 -9.05 7.10 17.58
N GLY A 116 -9.29 8.18 18.32
CA GLY A 116 -9.15 8.20 19.78
C GLY A 116 -10.06 7.12 20.39
N ILE A 117 -9.60 6.52 21.48
CA ILE A 117 -10.28 5.38 22.13
C ILE A 117 -10.60 5.65 23.60
N ASP A 118 -10.68 6.92 23.99
CA ASP A 118 -11.03 7.30 25.35
C ASP A 118 -12.51 7.04 25.63
N PRO A 119 -12.85 6.08 26.51
CA PRO A 119 -14.24 5.76 26.84
C PRO A 119 -14.89 6.80 27.79
N GLU A 120 -14.12 7.65 28.43
CA GLU A 120 -14.61 8.71 29.33
C GLU A 120 -14.90 10.00 28.57
N SER A 121 -14.54 10.08 27.30
CA SER A 121 -14.79 11.24 26.45
C SER A 121 -16.28 11.39 26.10
N GLU A 122 -16.81 12.60 26.22
CA GLU A 122 -18.16 12.95 25.71
C GLU A 122 -18.25 12.89 24.18
N LEU A 123 -17.12 12.81 23.46
CA LEU A 123 -17.08 12.70 22.02
C LEU A 123 -17.23 11.24 21.57
N SER A 124 -17.98 11.01 20.50
CA SER A 124 -17.98 9.71 19.83
C SER A 124 -16.58 9.37 19.33
N TYR A 125 -16.25 8.08 19.17
CA TYR A 125 -14.93 7.66 18.65
C TYR A 125 -14.59 8.34 17.32
N MET A 126 -15.57 8.56 16.45
CA MET A 126 -15.38 9.25 15.18
C MET A 126 -14.99 10.73 15.35
N ALA A 127 -15.43 11.38 16.44
CA ALA A 127 -15.16 12.79 16.70
C ALA A 127 -13.93 13.02 17.57
N GLN A 128 -13.37 11.97 18.18
CA GLN A 128 -12.12 12.07 18.93
C GLN A 128 -10.94 12.32 17.99
N PRO A 129 -9.90 13.02 18.45
CA PRO A 129 -8.69 13.24 17.66
C PRO A 129 -8.07 11.92 17.17
N LEU A 130 -7.53 11.92 15.95
CA LEU A 130 -6.79 10.76 15.43
C LEU A 130 -5.50 10.56 16.23
N VAL A 131 -5.19 9.30 16.53
CA VAL A 131 -3.91 8.87 17.09
C VAL A 131 -3.13 8.21 15.96
N SER A 132 -1.98 8.77 15.59
CA SER A 132 -1.22 8.29 14.44
C SER A 132 0.22 7.92 14.80
N SER A 133 0.76 6.93 14.10
CA SER A 133 2.16 6.50 14.19
C SER A 133 2.65 6.06 12.82
N PRO A 134 3.90 6.38 12.43
CA PRO A 134 4.40 6.08 11.11
C PRO A 134 4.49 4.57 10.84
N VAL A 135 4.39 4.19 9.57
CA VAL A 135 4.58 2.80 9.12
C VAL A 135 5.70 2.76 8.09
N HIS A 136 6.64 1.83 8.27
CA HIS A 136 7.77 1.64 7.37
C HIS A 136 7.84 0.21 6.86
N ILE A 137 8.04 0.04 5.57
CA ILE A 137 8.23 -1.27 4.93
C ILE A 137 9.52 -1.20 4.10
N GLY A 138 10.48 -2.05 4.45
CA GLY A 138 11.79 -2.11 3.79
C GLY A 138 11.74 -2.69 2.38
N ASP A 139 12.87 -2.58 1.68
CA ASP A 139 13.01 -3.01 0.30
C ASP A 139 12.79 -4.51 0.10
N GLY A 140 12.21 -4.87 -1.05
CA GLY A 140 12.10 -6.24 -1.53
C GLY A 140 11.23 -7.16 -0.68
N CYS A 141 10.32 -6.62 0.11
CA CYS A 141 9.36 -7.40 0.88
C CYS A 141 8.28 -8.02 0.00
N TRP A 142 7.73 -9.13 0.45
CA TRP A 142 6.52 -9.74 -0.10
C TRP A 142 5.42 -9.74 0.96
N ILE A 143 4.35 -9.00 0.70
CA ILE A 143 3.18 -8.87 1.57
C ILE A 143 2.05 -9.70 0.98
N GLY A 144 1.65 -10.75 1.70
CA GLY A 144 0.61 -11.69 1.28
C GLY A 144 -0.77 -11.06 1.20
N GLU A 145 -1.70 -11.80 0.60
CA GLU A 145 -3.08 -11.35 0.39
C GLU A 145 -3.81 -11.10 1.72
N LYS A 146 -4.63 -10.05 1.78
CA LYS A 146 -5.44 -9.66 2.96
C LYS A 146 -4.62 -9.39 4.23
N VAL A 147 -3.36 -9.03 4.09
CA VAL A 147 -2.55 -8.60 5.23
C VAL A 147 -3.02 -7.23 5.71
N CYS A 148 -3.09 -7.06 7.03
CA CYS A 148 -3.31 -5.76 7.68
C CYS A 148 -2.02 -5.34 8.40
N ILE A 149 -1.51 -4.14 8.12
CA ILE A 149 -0.35 -3.53 8.78
C ILE A 149 -0.84 -2.35 9.60
N LEU A 150 -0.64 -2.39 10.93
CA LEU A 150 -1.20 -1.42 11.87
C LEU A 150 -0.24 -0.25 12.13
N PRO A 151 -0.72 0.84 12.74
CA PRO A 151 0.08 2.02 13.02
C PRO A 151 1.32 1.72 13.86
N GLY A 152 2.42 2.38 13.56
CA GLY A 152 3.69 2.27 14.27
C GLY A 152 4.56 1.07 13.89
N VAL A 153 4.13 0.24 12.92
CA VAL A 153 4.86 -0.96 12.53
C VAL A 153 5.99 -0.65 11.57
N THR A 154 7.17 -1.22 11.85
CA THR A 154 8.29 -1.30 10.93
C THR A 154 8.50 -2.74 10.46
N ILE A 155 8.43 -2.98 9.15
CA ILE A 155 8.81 -4.24 8.51
C ILE A 155 10.17 -4.04 7.84
N GLY A 156 11.17 -4.80 8.26
CA GLY A 156 12.52 -4.75 7.70
C GLY A 156 12.59 -5.20 6.24
N LYS A 157 13.76 -5.13 5.65
CA LYS A 157 13.97 -5.51 4.24
C LYS A 157 13.87 -7.02 4.02
N LYS A 158 13.44 -7.41 2.80
CA LYS A 158 13.38 -8.81 2.37
C LYS A 158 12.54 -9.70 3.30
N CYS A 159 11.54 -9.13 3.94
CA CYS A 159 10.57 -9.86 4.75
C CYS A 159 9.46 -10.48 3.90
N ILE A 160 8.87 -11.56 4.39
CA ILE A 160 7.66 -12.16 3.83
C ILE A 160 6.59 -12.13 4.92
N ILE A 161 5.44 -11.54 4.62
CA ILE A 161 4.27 -11.56 5.50
C ILE A 161 3.24 -12.50 4.90
N GLY A 162 2.92 -13.55 5.66
CA GLY A 162 1.94 -14.56 5.22
C GLY A 162 0.54 -13.96 5.03
N ALA A 163 -0.24 -14.54 4.11
CA ALA A 163 -1.60 -14.08 3.82
C ALA A 163 -2.50 -14.06 5.07
N ALA A 164 -3.47 -13.13 5.10
CA ALA A 164 -4.43 -12.92 6.19
C ALA A 164 -3.80 -12.62 7.56
N SER A 165 -2.56 -12.15 7.59
CA SER A 165 -1.88 -11.76 8.83
C SER A 165 -2.24 -10.35 9.27
N VAL A 166 -2.26 -10.12 10.58
CA VAL A 166 -2.39 -8.79 11.19
C VAL A 166 -1.07 -8.44 11.88
N VAL A 167 -0.30 -7.54 11.26
CA VAL A 167 1.02 -7.11 11.77
C VAL A 167 0.82 -5.99 12.78
N THR A 168 1.09 -6.31 14.05
CA THR A 168 0.90 -5.42 15.20
C THR A 168 2.21 -5.04 15.90
N LYS A 169 3.34 -5.58 15.44
CA LYS A 169 4.68 -5.33 15.96
C LYS A 169 5.70 -5.40 14.84
N ASP A 170 6.85 -4.81 15.08
CA ASP A 170 7.95 -4.81 14.12
C ASP A 170 8.38 -6.21 13.70
N VAL A 171 8.77 -6.32 12.43
CA VAL A 171 9.33 -7.54 11.84
C VAL A 171 10.77 -7.25 11.42
N PRO A 172 11.78 -7.88 12.01
CA PRO A 172 13.18 -7.66 11.64
C PRO A 172 13.49 -8.06 10.20
N ASP A 173 14.59 -7.55 9.67
CA ASP A 173 15.09 -7.91 8.34
C ASP A 173 15.16 -9.43 8.13
N TYR A 174 14.88 -9.87 6.90
CA TYR A 174 15.03 -11.26 6.47
C TYR A 174 14.22 -12.25 7.31
N CYS A 175 13.00 -11.86 7.70
CA CYS A 175 12.09 -12.70 8.47
C CYS A 175 10.84 -13.06 7.68
N ILE A 176 10.28 -14.22 8.00
CA ILE A 176 8.91 -14.59 7.61
C ILE A 176 8.04 -14.47 8.86
N ALA A 177 6.99 -13.66 8.77
CA ALA A 177 6.00 -13.50 9.83
C ALA A 177 4.60 -13.88 9.31
N ALA A 178 3.78 -14.49 10.17
CA ALA A 178 2.41 -14.86 9.82
C ALA A 178 1.50 -14.93 11.04
N GLY A 179 0.20 -14.87 10.81
CA GLY A 179 -0.84 -15.06 11.81
C GLY A 179 -1.57 -13.78 12.23
N ASN A 180 -2.54 -13.93 13.13
CA ASN A 180 -3.28 -12.84 13.76
C ASN A 180 -3.29 -13.01 15.28
N PRO A 181 -2.51 -12.20 16.04
CA PRO A 181 -1.49 -11.26 15.54
C PRO A 181 -0.29 -11.98 14.92
N ALA A 182 0.35 -11.36 13.93
CA ALA A 182 1.51 -11.92 13.25
C ALA A 182 2.69 -12.12 14.21
N ARG A 183 3.42 -13.23 14.01
CA ARG A 183 4.66 -13.54 14.72
C ARG A 183 5.71 -13.96 13.71
N VAL A 184 6.96 -13.63 14.00
CA VAL A 184 8.09 -14.18 13.24
C VAL A 184 8.10 -15.70 13.44
N ILE A 185 8.07 -16.43 12.32
CA ILE A 185 8.05 -17.90 12.31
C ILE A 185 9.32 -18.49 11.70
N LYS A 186 10.03 -17.68 10.89
CA LYS A 186 11.32 -18.07 10.32
C LYS A 186 12.22 -16.84 10.18
N LYS A 187 13.53 -17.08 10.22
CA LYS A 187 14.57 -16.12 9.91
C LYS A 187 15.52 -16.73 8.88
N TYR A 188 15.99 -15.92 7.94
CA TYR A 188 16.98 -16.39 6.95
C TYR A 188 18.35 -16.49 7.60
N ASN A 189 18.98 -17.65 7.48
CA ASN A 189 20.36 -17.87 7.91
C ASN A 189 21.28 -17.79 6.68
N PHE A 190 22.20 -16.81 6.70
CA PHE A 190 23.13 -16.57 5.60
C PHE A 190 24.29 -17.54 5.55
N GLU A 191 24.54 -18.31 6.62
CA GLU A 191 25.57 -19.34 6.64
C GLU A 191 25.08 -20.63 6.00
N THR A 192 23.82 -21.00 6.32
CA THR A 192 23.20 -22.23 5.75
C THR A 192 22.43 -21.99 4.45
N HIS A 193 22.26 -20.72 4.06
CA HIS A 193 21.44 -20.30 2.92
C HIS A 193 19.99 -20.81 2.97
N ASN A 194 19.42 -20.94 4.16
CA ASN A 194 18.08 -21.48 4.37
C ASN A 194 17.23 -20.64 5.32
N TRP A 195 15.90 -20.80 5.20
CA TRP A 195 14.94 -20.27 6.16
C TRP A 195 14.82 -21.21 7.36
N GLU A 196 15.23 -20.76 8.53
CA GLU A 196 15.20 -21.52 9.78
C GLU A 196 14.03 -21.07 10.67
N LYS A 197 13.45 -21.99 11.42
CA LYS A 197 12.39 -21.67 12.40
C LYS A 197 12.98 -20.86 13.56
N VAL A 198 12.19 -19.94 14.08
CA VAL A 198 12.50 -19.12 15.27
C VAL A 198 11.69 -19.63 16.46
#